data_2fc7faeb54170855dabc7660b5b8294e
#
_entry.id   2fc7faeb54170855dabc7660b5b8294e
#
_cell.length_a   1.000
_cell.length_b   1.000
_cell.length_c   1.000
_cell.angle_alpha   90.00
_cell.angle_beta   90.00
_cell.angle_gamma   90.00
#
_symmetry.space_group_name_H-M   'P 1'
#
loop_
_entity.id
_entity.type
_entity.pdbx_description
1 polymer ?
#
loop_
_entity_poly.entity_id
_entity_poly.type
_entity_poly.pdbx_seq_one_letter_code
_entity_poly.pdbx_strand_id
1 'polypeptide(L)'
;QQRQIGRIADALQSAMADESAPAAERPFRTHSALRRWRCGAAQAAAIPFLVLIKMAQWLAPFFTYHFFTGDENDSVPFAIAISVLAFAIATVLEFAVAWAGKWLVAGRLKAGRHPLWGVTYFRWWFADRLVEAVPVAMITGSSLFPLWLRALGAKVGKEVVLGSLTVRAPDLLAIGDGASVGNAVNLENARVEGGWLLLGRIDIGANACIGSYVVLEGNTRLDDWAHLEGQSALTDGQTQPARTVWTGSPAQHVSAFDET
;
A
#
# COMPACT_ATOMS: atom_id res chain seq x y z
N GLN A 1 14.73 48.86 -8.68
CA GLN A 1 15.23 47.47 -8.62
C GLN A 1 15.41 46.97 -7.19
N GLN A 2 16.06 47.72 -6.26
CA GLN A 2 16.25 47.30 -4.86
C GLN A 2 14.93 47.03 -4.10
N ARG A 3 13.87 47.82 -4.35
CA ARG A 3 12.55 47.61 -3.74
C ARG A 3 11.82 46.37 -4.23
N GLN A 4 12.08 45.94 -5.46
CA GLN A 4 11.53 44.67 -6.01
C GLN A 4 12.24 43.45 -5.43
N ILE A 5 13.56 43.54 -5.25
CA ILE A 5 14.36 42.46 -4.67
C ILE A 5 13.95 42.23 -3.19
N GLY A 6 13.74 43.32 -2.43
CA GLY A 6 13.23 43.22 -1.07
C GLY A 6 11.85 42.54 -0.98
N ARG A 7 10.91 42.91 -1.87
CA ARG A 7 9.58 42.28 -1.91
C ARG A 7 9.61 40.77 -2.29
N ILE A 8 10.53 40.39 -3.17
CA ILE A 8 10.73 38.97 -3.55
C ILE A 8 11.38 38.23 -2.38
N ALA A 9 12.34 38.82 -1.69
CA ALA A 9 12.96 38.21 -0.52
C ALA A 9 11.96 38.03 0.63
N ASP A 10 11.12 39.05 0.90
CA ASP A 10 10.07 38.95 1.93
C ASP A 10 8.99 37.95 1.56
N ALA A 11 8.60 37.88 0.28
CA ALA A 11 7.66 36.87 -0.21
C ALA A 11 8.23 35.42 -0.17
N LEU A 12 9.51 35.29 -0.47
CA LEU A 12 10.22 34.02 -0.32
C LEU A 12 10.37 33.60 1.15
N GLN A 13 10.71 34.54 2.01
CA GLN A 13 10.81 34.29 3.44
C GLN A 13 9.45 33.94 4.06
N SER A 14 8.37 34.62 3.67
CA SER A 14 7.02 34.31 4.14
C SER A 14 6.53 32.97 3.58
N ALA A 15 6.83 32.63 2.31
CA ALA A 15 6.52 31.33 1.73
C ALA A 15 7.32 30.20 2.41
N MET A 16 8.60 30.41 2.67
CA MET A 16 9.43 29.45 3.42
C MET A 16 9.00 29.30 4.88
N ALA A 17 8.51 30.34 5.52
CA ALA A 17 7.97 30.29 6.88
C ALA A 17 6.61 29.58 6.92
N ASP A 18 5.79 29.71 5.88
CA ASP A 18 4.50 29.04 5.78
C ASP A 18 4.66 27.55 5.42
N GLU A 19 5.70 27.21 4.68
CA GLU A 19 6.02 25.82 4.29
C GLU A 19 6.72 25.03 5.41
N SER A 20 7.33 25.71 6.39
CA SER A 20 8.16 25.08 7.43
C SER A 20 7.44 24.72 8.74
N ALA A 21 6.17 25.09 8.91
CA ALA A 21 5.61 25.15 10.25
C ALA A 21 4.75 23.98 10.77
N PRO A 22 4.14 22.99 10.10
CA PRO A 22 3.27 22.08 10.84
C PRO A 22 3.84 20.71 11.21
N ALA A 23 4.79 20.18 10.48
CA ALA A 23 5.27 18.80 10.71
C ALA A 23 6.45 18.75 11.70
N ALA A 24 7.34 19.73 11.66
CA ALA A 24 8.57 19.75 12.46
C ALA A 24 8.36 20.17 13.93
N GLU A 25 7.29 20.86 14.26
CA GLU A 25 7.03 21.40 15.63
C GLU A 25 6.24 20.46 16.54
N ARG A 26 5.77 19.32 16.06
CA ARG A 26 5.04 18.40 16.93
C ARG A 26 6.02 17.55 17.73
N PRO A 27 6.10 17.72 19.06
CA PRO A 27 7.04 16.95 19.87
C PRO A 27 6.77 15.46 19.67
N PHE A 28 7.84 14.69 19.44
CA PHE A 28 7.74 13.23 19.32
C PHE A 28 7.10 12.66 20.58
N ARG A 29 5.98 11.98 20.43
CA ARG A 29 5.32 11.34 21.55
C ARG A 29 6.16 10.14 22.02
N THR A 30 6.77 10.29 23.16
CA THR A 30 7.48 9.17 23.82
C THR A 30 6.47 8.16 24.37
N HIS A 31 6.76 6.91 24.17
CA HIS A 31 5.97 5.80 24.72
C HIS A 31 6.80 5.06 25.78
N SER A 32 6.11 4.46 26.76
CA SER A 32 6.80 3.69 27.81
C SER A 32 7.65 2.55 27.22
N ALA A 33 8.82 2.31 27.83
CA ALA A 33 9.70 1.23 27.42
C ALA A 33 9.00 -0.14 27.44
N LEU A 34 8.14 -0.37 28.41
CA LEU A 34 7.35 -1.62 28.55
C LEU A 34 6.42 -1.83 27.34
N ARG A 35 5.75 -0.76 26.85
CA ARG A 35 4.90 -0.84 25.67
C ARG A 35 5.68 -1.21 24.43
N ARG A 36 6.83 -0.57 24.21
CA ARG A 36 7.76 -0.88 23.11
C ARG A 36 8.24 -2.31 23.20
N TRP A 37 8.66 -2.75 24.39
CA TRP A 37 9.14 -4.10 24.60
C TRP A 37 8.07 -5.16 24.32
N ARG A 38 6.84 -4.98 24.82
CA ARG A 38 5.72 -5.90 24.56
C ARG A 38 5.39 -6.00 23.07
N CYS A 39 5.33 -4.89 22.37
CA CYS A 39 5.10 -4.89 20.92
C CYS A 39 6.25 -5.57 20.18
N GLY A 40 7.50 -5.27 20.53
CA GLY A 40 8.68 -5.90 19.95
C GLY A 40 8.73 -7.41 20.19
N ALA A 41 8.39 -7.87 21.39
CA ALA A 41 8.32 -9.30 21.69
C ALA A 41 7.22 -9.99 20.86
N ALA A 42 6.04 -9.37 20.71
CA ALA A 42 4.98 -9.90 19.87
C ALA A 42 5.37 -9.94 18.39
N GLN A 43 6.09 -8.92 17.90
CA GLN A 43 6.64 -8.90 16.54
C GLN A 43 7.69 -10.00 16.36
N ALA A 44 8.62 -10.14 17.31
CA ALA A 44 9.64 -11.19 17.27
C ALA A 44 9.04 -12.60 17.25
N ALA A 45 7.95 -12.83 18.00
CA ALA A 45 7.24 -14.11 17.98
C ALA A 45 6.48 -14.34 16.63
N ALA A 46 6.01 -13.28 15.97
CA ALA A 46 5.32 -13.37 14.69
C ALA A 46 6.26 -13.58 13.48
N ILE A 47 7.49 -13.07 13.55
CA ILE A 47 8.46 -13.14 12.44
C ILE A 47 8.72 -14.56 11.93
N PRO A 48 8.99 -15.58 12.75
CA PRO A 48 9.22 -16.95 12.27
C PRO A 48 8.01 -17.50 11.48
N PHE A 49 6.80 -17.19 11.92
CA PHE A 49 5.56 -17.57 11.22
C PHE A 49 5.45 -16.87 9.85
N LEU A 50 5.73 -15.57 9.78
CA LEU A 50 5.72 -14.82 8.52
C LEU A 50 6.80 -15.32 7.54
N VAL A 51 7.99 -15.66 8.06
CA VAL A 51 9.08 -16.25 7.26
C VAL A 51 8.66 -17.62 6.72
N LEU A 52 8.04 -18.46 7.56
CA LEU A 52 7.56 -19.78 7.15
C LEU A 52 6.52 -19.67 6.00
N ILE A 53 5.57 -18.75 6.11
CA ILE A 53 4.58 -18.50 5.04
C ILE A 53 5.30 -18.11 3.75
N LYS A 54 6.18 -17.12 3.80
CA LYS A 54 6.94 -16.65 2.63
C LYS A 54 7.82 -17.75 2.00
N MET A 55 8.26 -18.73 2.78
CA MET A 55 9.08 -19.83 2.30
C MET A 55 8.25 -21.04 1.85
N ALA A 56 6.97 -21.12 2.20
CA ALA A 56 6.12 -22.28 1.95
C ALA A 56 6.04 -22.64 0.46
N GLN A 57 5.97 -21.64 -0.42
CA GLN A 57 5.95 -21.82 -1.87
C GLN A 57 7.17 -22.57 -2.39
N TRP A 58 8.34 -22.39 -1.77
CA TRP A 58 9.60 -23.05 -2.17
C TRP A 58 9.83 -24.36 -1.42
N LEU A 59 9.47 -24.40 -0.15
CA LEU A 59 9.66 -25.58 0.69
C LEU A 59 8.73 -26.74 0.31
N ALA A 60 7.47 -26.42 -0.05
CA ALA A 60 6.50 -27.45 -0.40
C ALA A 60 6.95 -28.33 -1.59
N PRO A 61 7.31 -27.79 -2.77
CA PRO A 61 7.80 -28.60 -3.88
C PRO A 61 9.13 -29.29 -3.55
N PHE A 62 10.01 -28.66 -2.78
CA PHE A 62 11.29 -29.26 -2.38
C PHE A 62 11.08 -30.53 -1.56
N PHE A 63 10.29 -30.45 -0.48
CA PHE A 63 10.01 -31.62 0.35
C PHE A 63 9.20 -32.68 -0.40
N THR A 64 8.25 -32.26 -1.25
CA THR A 64 7.46 -33.19 -2.08
C THR A 64 8.36 -33.96 -3.04
N TYR A 65 9.29 -33.28 -3.72
CA TYR A 65 10.22 -33.94 -4.63
C TYR A 65 11.08 -34.99 -3.90
N HIS A 66 11.71 -34.61 -2.78
CA HIS A 66 12.54 -35.52 -2.02
C HIS A 66 11.76 -36.71 -1.41
N PHE A 67 10.50 -36.45 -1.04
CA PHE A 67 9.65 -37.56 -0.55
C PHE A 67 9.33 -38.60 -1.61
N PHE A 68 9.13 -38.18 -2.86
CA PHE A 68 8.81 -39.07 -3.99
C PHE A 68 10.03 -39.48 -4.83
N THR A 69 11.24 -39.25 -4.35
CA THR A 69 12.50 -39.70 -4.94
C THR A 69 13.43 -40.35 -3.90
N GLY A 70 12.87 -40.84 -2.79
CA GLY A 70 13.66 -41.46 -1.71
C GLY A 70 14.08 -42.90 -1.98
N ASP A 71 13.38 -43.61 -2.84
CA ASP A 71 13.61 -45.02 -3.16
C ASP A 71 14.12 -45.20 -4.58
N GLU A 72 14.91 -46.29 -4.81
CA GLU A 72 15.52 -46.59 -6.12
C GLU A 72 14.50 -46.86 -7.25
N ASN A 73 13.26 -47.25 -6.90
CA ASN A 73 12.18 -47.54 -7.84
C ASN A 73 11.23 -46.35 -8.08
N ASP A 74 11.51 -45.18 -7.51
CA ASP A 74 10.66 -43.99 -7.61
C ASP A 74 10.72 -43.41 -9.03
N SER A 75 9.55 -42.94 -9.49
CA SER A 75 9.42 -42.30 -10.79
C SER A 75 9.73 -40.81 -10.71
N VAL A 76 10.92 -40.42 -11.18
CA VAL A 76 11.33 -38.98 -11.23
C VAL A 76 10.32 -38.09 -11.97
N PRO A 77 9.75 -38.46 -13.14
CA PRO A 77 8.72 -37.65 -13.79
C PRO A 77 7.46 -37.44 -12.95
N PHE A 78 7.04 -38.49 -12.20
CA PHE A 78 5.93 -38.35 -11.26
C PHE A 78 6.25 -37.43 -10.11
N ALA A 79 7.44 -37.52 -9.50
CA ALA A 79 7.91 -36.65 -8.44
C ALA A 79 7.92 -35.19 -8.89
N ILE A 80 8.38 -34.91 -10.11
CA ILE A 80 8.35 -33.56 -10.69
C ILE A 80 6.90 -33.04 -10.82
N ALA A 81 6.01 -33.84 -11.39
CA ALA A 81 4.61 -33.47 -11.60
C ALA A 81 3.90 -33.12 -10.29
N ILE A 82 4.08 -33.97 -9.26
CA ILE A 82 3.50 -33.70 -7.92
C ILE A 82 4.15 -32.48 -7.25
N SER A 83 5.44 -32.23 -7.45
CA SER A 83 6.12 -31.05 -6.91
C SER A 83 5.62 -29.76 -7.55
N VAL A 84 5.35 -29.77 -8.86
CA VAL A 84 4.70 -28.62 -9.54
C VAL A 84 3.28 -28.38 -8.99
N LEU A 85 2.53 -29.46 -8.75
CA LEU A 85 1.21 -29.34 -8.12
C LEU A 85 1.32 -28.79 -6.69
N ALA A 86 2.29 -29.27 -5.90
CA ALA A 86 2.54 -28.76 -4.56
C ALA A 86 2.90 -27.26 -4.54
N PHE A 87 3.71 -26.81 -5.51
CA PHE A 87 4.01 -25.38 -5.70
C PHE A 87 2.73 -24.57 -5.97
N ALA A 88 1.88 -25.02 -6.88
CA ALA A 88 0.63 -24.34 -7.20
C ALA A 88 -0.32 -24.27 -5.99
N ILE A 89 -0.47 -25.38 -5.26
CA ILE A 89 -1.29 -25.43 -4.04
C ILE A 89 -0.71 -24.50 -2.96
N ALA A 90 0.60 -24.54 -2.72
CA ALA A 90 1.25 -23.67 -1.75
C ALA A 90 1.01 -22.18 -2.07
N THR A 91 1.13 -21.80 -3.35
CA THR A 91 0.85 -20.43 -3.79
C THR A 91 -0.58 -20.01 -3.48
N VAL A 92 -1.58 -20.83 -3.78
CA VAL A 92 -2.98 -20.54 -3.46
C VAL A 92 -3.21 -20.43 -1.95
N LEU A 93 -2.57 -21.32 -1.17
CA LEU A 93 -2.65 -21.29 0.28
C LEU A 93 -2.02 -20.04 0.89
N GLU A 94 -0.93 -19.52 0.33
CA GLU A 94 -0.33 -18.25 0.77
C GLU A 94 -1.33 -17.09 0.65
N PHE A 95 -2.04 -16.97 -0.48
CA PHE A 95 -3.10 -15.97 -0.66
C PHE A 95 -4.24 -16.16 0.35
N ALA A 96 -4.68 -17.41 0.57
CA ALA A 96 -5.74 -17.73 1.52
C ALA A 96 -5.33 -17.39 2.97
N VAL A 97 -4.11 -17.73 3.37
CA VAL A 97 -3.57 -17.43 4.72
C VAL A 97 -3.41 -15.93 4.91
N ALA A 98 -2.93 -15.19 3.91
CA ALA A 98 -2.80 -13.74 3.99
C ALA A 98 -4.16 -13.06 4.13
N TRP A 99 -5.15 -13.49 3.34
CA TRP A 99 -6.52 -13.03 3.45
C TRP A 99 -7.13 -13.32 4.83
N ALA A 100 -7.06 -14.58 5.27
CA ALA A 100 -7.62 -14.99 6.56
C ALA A 100 -6.91 -14.28 7.74
N GLY A 101 -5.59 -14.23 7.72
CA GLY A 101 -4.80 -13.58 8.75
C GLY A 101 -5.05 -12.08 8.83
N LYS A 102 -5.21 -11.39 7.69
CA LYS A 102 -5.62 -9.98 7.65
C LYS A 102 -6.96 -9.79 8.38
N TRP A 103 -7.96 -10.59 8.07
CA TRP A 103 -9.29 -10.44 8.68
C TRP A 103 -9.34 -10.89 10.15
N LEU A 104 -8.64 -11.94 10.52
CA LEU A 104 -8.60 -12.46 11.90
C LEU A 104 -7.82 -11.52 12.83
N VAL A 105 -6.69 -10.97 12.37
CA VAL A 105 -5.81 -10.16 13.23
C VAL A 105 -6.12 -8.67 13.12
N ALA A 106 -6.12 -8.10 11.91
CA ALA A 106 -6.35 -6.68 11.73
C ALA A 106 -7.83 -6.32 11.68
N GLY A 107 -8.67 -7.16 11.07
CA GLY A 107 -10.05 -6.83 10.80
C GLY A 107 -10.15 -5.60 9.91
N ARG A 108 -11.10 -4.69 10.20
CA ARG A 108 -11.22 -3.39 9.52
C ARG A 108 -10.40 -2.33 10.24
N LEU A 109 -9.43 -1.76 9.54
CA LEU A 109 -8.68 -0.61 10.00
C LEU A 109 -9.53 0.67 9.81
N LYS A 110 -9.40 1.60 10.77
CA LYS A 110 -10.11 2.88 10.72
C LYS A 110 -9.11 4.01 10.54
N ALA A 111 -9.46 4.99 9.70
CA ALA A 111 -8.68 6.20 9.55
C ALA A 111 -8.51 6.93 10.89
N GLY A 112 -7.39 7.60 11.07
CA GLY A 112 -7.09 8.37 12.26
C GLY A 112 -5.67 8.14 12.77
N ARG A 113 -5.40 8.73 13.94
CA ARG A 113 -4.10 8.69 14.62
C ARG A 113 -4.10 7.62 15.69
N HIS A 114 -3.24 6.63 15.55
CA HIS A 114 -3.11 5.54 16.51
C HIS A 114 -1.73 5.60 17.18
N PRO A 115 -1.67 5.44 18.50
CA PRO A 115 -0.37 5.53 19.20
C PRO A 115 0.53 4.36 18.79
N LEU A 116 1.79 4.70 18.49
CA LEU A 116 2.82 3.73 18.10
C LEU A 116 3.01 2.66 19.19
N TRP A 117 3.45 1.47 18.79
CA TRP A 117 3.66 0.30 19.65
C TRP A 117 2.40 -0.18 20.38
N GLY A 118 1.20 0.26 19.94
CA GLY A 118 -0.08 -0.20 20.48
C GLY A 118 -0.61 -1.43 19.75
N VAL A 119 -1.79 -1.90 20.22
CA VAL A 119 -2.47 -3.05 19.61
C VAL A 119 -2.83 -2.78 18.14
N THR A 120 -3.36 -1.59 17.82
CA THR A 120 -3.69 -1.23 16.44
C THR A 120 -2.45 -1.21 15.55
N TYR A 121 -1.32 -0.67 16.06
CA TYR A 121 -0.06 -0.69 15.35
C TYR A 121 0.42 -2.12 15.06
N PHE A 122 0.40 -3.02 16.05
CA PHE A 122 0.78 -4.41 15.86
C PHE A 122 -0.13 -5.12 14.84
N ARG A 123 -1.46 -4.93 14.95
CA ARG A 123 -2.44 -5.54 14.03
C ARG A 123 -2.22 -5.08 12.59
N TRP A 124 -2.00 -3.78 12.39
CA TRP A 124 -1.69 -3.21 11.08
C TRP A 124 -0.36 -3.76 10.54
N TRP A 125 0.70 -3.72 11.36
CA TRP A 125 2.03 -4.21 10.97
C TRP A 125 2.00 -5.68 10.58
N PHE A 126 1.33 -6.52 11.37
CA PHE A 126 1.23 -7.95 11.09
C PHE A 126 0.49 -8.22 9.77
N ALA A 127 -0.65 -7.56 9.54
CA ALA A 127 -1.42 -7.70 8.31
C ALA A 127 -0.64 -7.21 7.08
N ASP A 128 0.06 -6.08 7.21
CA ASP A 128 0.91 -5.51 6.17
C ASP A 128 2.03 -6.48 5.76
N ARG A 129 2.76 -7.03 6.76
CA ARG A 129 3.80 -8.04 6.51
C ARG A 129 3.27 -9.34 5.93
N LEU A 130 2.10 -9.75 6.35
CA LEU A 130 1.47 -10.97 5.86
C LEU A 130 1.03 -10.83 4.38
N VAL A 131 0.45 -9.70 4.02
CA VAL A 131 0.09 -9.40 2.62
C VAL A 131 1.34 -9.23 1.75
N GLU A 132 2.41 -8.63 2.27
CA GLU A 132 3.69 -8.50 1.56
C GLU A 132 4.42 -9.85 1.36
N ALA A 133 4.14 -10.86 2.20
CA ALA A 133 4.73 -12.18 2.03
C ALA A 133 4.23 -12.90 0.76
N VAL A 134 3.03 -12.58 0.31
CA VAL A 134 2.36 -13.21 -0.84
C VAL A 134 2.97 -12.70 -2.16
N PRO A 135 3.13 -13.55 -3.20
CA PRO A 135 3.67 -13.15 -4.49
C PRO A 135 2.68 -12.34 -5.34
N VAL A 136 2.24 -11.20 -4.83
CA VAL A 136 1.24 -10.31 -5.48
C VAL A 136 1.68 -9.89 -6.88
N ALA A 137 2.99 -9.80 -7.13
CA ALA A 137 3.55 -9.45 -8.43
C ALA A 137 3.07 -10.38 -9.57
N MET A 138 2.69 -11.63 -9.25
CA MET A 138 2.17 -12.58 -10.25
C MET A 138 0.77 -12.21 -10.76
N ILE A 139 0.01 -11.43 -9.99
CA ILE A 139 -1.36 -11.05 -10.35
C ILE A 139 -1.51 -9.56 -10.68
N THR A 140 -0.46 -8.74 -10.50
CA THR A 140 -0.49 -7.32 -10.91
C THR A 140 -0.70 -7.19 -12.42
N GLY A 141 -1.45 -6.16 -12.84
CA GLY A 141 -1.82 -5.98 -14.24
C GLY A 141 -2.88 -6.94 -14.77
N SER A 142 -3.34 -7.91 -13.97
CA SER A 142 -4.42 -8.85 -14.33
C SER A 142 -5.76 -8.46 -13.70
N SER A 143 -6.85 -9.05 -14.19
CA SER A 143 -8.18 -8.90 -13.61
C SER A 143 -8.32 -9.49 -12.19
N LEU A 144 -7.34 -10.30 -11.75
CA LEU A 144 -7.31 -10.86 -10.40
C LEU A 144 -6.85 -9.84 -9.35
N PHE A 145 -6.07 -8.84 -9.73
CA PHE A 145 -5.55 -7.88 -8.79
C PHE A 145 -6.63 -6.99 -8.16
N PRO A 146 -7.60 -6.41 -8.90
CA PRO A 146 -8.75 -5.75 -8.31
C PRO A 146 -9.57 -6.65 -7.37
N LEU A 147 -9.73 -7.95 -7.70
CA LEU A 147 -10.42 -8.91 -6.84
C LEU A 147 -9.67 -9.14 -5.52
N TRP A 148 -8.35 -9.26 -5.58
CA TRP A 148 -7.50 -9.37 -4.41
C TRP A 148 -7.63 -8.16 -3.48
N LEU A 149 -7.57 -6.95 -4.02
CA LEU A 149 -7.76 -5.72 -3.23
C LEU A 149 -9.15 -5.66 -2.58
N ARG A 150 -10.21 -6.08 -3.29
CA ARG A 150 -11.57 -6.19 -2.71
C ARG A 150 -11.60 -7.22 -1.58
N ALA A 151 -10.96 -8.37 -1.75
CA ALA A 151 -10.86 -9.40 -0.71
C ALA A 151 -10.16 -8.88 0.54
N LEU A 152 -9.17 -8.00 0.40
CA LEU A 152 -8.47 -7.33 1.50
C LEU A 152 -9.28 -6.18 2.13
N GLY A 153 -10.42 -5.79 1.56
CA GLY A 153 -11.31 -4.77 2.11
C GLY A 153 -11.34 -3.42 1.39
N ALA A 154 -10.57 -3.25 0.29
CA ALA A 154 -10.66 -2.07 -0.55
C ALA A 154 -12.00 -2.03 -1.31
N LYS A 155 -12.49 -0.83 -1.55
CA LYS A 155 -13.65 -0.60 -2.42
C LYS A 155 -13.12 -0.35 -3.83
N VAL A 156 -13.22 -1.32 -4.71
CA VAL A 156 -12.77 -1.19 -6.10
C VAL A 156 -13.97 -1.35 -7.03
N GLY A 157 -14.17 -0.41 -7.91
CA GLY A 157 -15.26 -0.37 -8.89
C GLY A 157 -15.15 -1.41 -10.00
N LYS A 158 -16.00 -1.30 -10.99
CA LYS A 158 -16.00 -2.15 -12.19
C LYS A 158 -15.03 -1.60 -13.23
N GLU A 159 -14.53 -2.48 -14.10
CA GLU A 159 -13.66 -2.10 -15.24
C GLU A 159 -12.43 -1.27 -14.86
N VAL A 160 -11.94 -1.48 -13.63
CA VAL A 160 -10.74 -0.80 -13.14
C VAL A 160 -9.49 -1.50 -13.64
N VAL A 161 -8.58 -0.72 -14.22
CA VAL A 161 -7.27 -1.21 -14.68
C VAL A 161 -6.20 -0.80 -13.69
N LEU A 162 -5.54 -1.78 -13.09
CA LEU A 162 -4.49 -1.55 -12.10
C LEU A 162 -3.16 -2.10 -12.61
N GLY A 163 -2.18 -1.23 -12.74
CA GLY A 163 -0.78 -1.62 -12.86
C GLY A 163 -0.22 -2.14 -11.53
N SER A 164 1.06 -1.94 -11.28
CA SER A 164 1.65 -2.27 -9.99
C SER A 164 1.44 -1.13 -9.01
N LEU A 165 0.83 -1.43 -7.87
CA LEU A 165 0.65 -0.45 -6.79
C LEU A 165 0.95 -1.05 -5.43
N THR A 166 1.40 -0.21 -4.50
CA THR A 166 1.60 -0.55 -3.09
C THR A 166 0.52 0.13 -2.27
N VAL A 167 -0.18 -0.63 -1.42
CA VAL A 167 -1.18 -0.11 -0.47
C VAL A 167 -1.02 -0.82 0.87
N ARG A 168 -0.89 -0.05 1.95
CA ARG A 168 -0.60 -0.59 3.29
C ARG A 168 -1.82 -0.74 4.18
N ALA A 169 -2.93 -0.08 3.83
CA ALA A 169 -4.21 -0.19 4.52
C ALA A 169 -5.35 -0.29 3.49
N PRO A 170 -5.58 -1.47 2.87
CA PRO A 170 -6.59 -1.64 1.82
C PRO A 170 -8.01 -1.20 2.23
N ASP A 171 -8.36 -1.34 3.51
CA ASP A 171 -9.66 -0.89 4.03
C ASP A 171 -9.94 0.61 3.82
N LEU A 172 -8.89 1.41 3.62
CA LEU A 172 -8.96 2.85 3.48
C LEU A 172 -8.76 3.30 2.03
N LEU A 173 -8.86 2.38 1.08
CA LEU A 173 -8.77 2.66 -0.34
C LEU A 173 -10.14 2.51 -1.00
N ALA A 174 -10.54 3.53 -1.76
CA ALA A 174 -11.67 3.45 -2.67
C ALA A 174 -11.25 3.87 -4.08
N ILE A 175 -11.66 3.08 -5.08
CA ILE A 175 -11.39 3.31 -6.51
C ILE A 175 -12.72 3.19 -7.24
N GLY A 176 -13.10 4.24 -7.97
CA GLY A 176 -14.33 4.30 -8.76
C GLY A 176 -14.30 3.45 -10.03
N ASP A 177 -15.44 3.32 -10.68
CA ASP A 177 -15.59 2.55 -11.92
C ASP A 177 -14.76 3.15 -13.06
N GLY A 178 -14.17 2.32 -13.90
CA GLY A 178 -13.39 2.75 -15.06
C GLY A 178 -12.07 3.46 -14.76
N ALA A 179 -11.67 3.55 -13.49
CA ALA A 179 -10.41 4.21 -13.13
C ALA A 179 -9.20 3.41 -13.63
N SER A 180 -8.15 4.14 -14.02
CA SER A 180 -6.88 3.57 -14.49
C SER A 180 -5.73 4.01 -13.61
N VAL A 181 -4.96 3.06 -13.08
CA VAL A 181 -3.80 3.33 -12.23
C VAL A 181 -2.56 2.71 -12.88
N GLY A 182 -1.55 3.55 -13.10
CA GLY A 182 -0.28 3.16 -13.73
C GLY A 182 0.58 2.24 -12.88
N ASN A 183 1.83 2.09 -13.29
CA ASN A 183 2.79 1.22 -12.62
C ASN A 183 3.57 1.96 -11.54
N ALA A 184 4.02 1.21 -10.53
CA ALA A 184 4.83 1.72 -9.41
C ALA A 184 4.16 2.90 -8.67
N VAL A 185 2.83 2.84 -8.52
CA VAL A 185 2.07 3.82 -7.75
C VAL A 185 2.15 3.46 -6.27
N ASN A 186 2.51 4.44 -5.44
CA ASN A 186 2.59 4.26 -3.99
C ASN A 186 1.42 4.97 -3.30
N LEU A 187 0.54 4.18 -2.68
CA LEU A 187 -0.58 4.67 -1.90
C LEU A 187 -0.20 4.68 -0.41
N GLU A 188 0.36 5.81 0.05
CA GLU A 188 0.83 5.98 1.44
C GLU A 188 -0.32 6.28 2.41
N ASN A 189 -1.32 5.44 2.41
CA ASN A 189 -2.46 5.56 3.31
C ASN A 189 -2.18 5.10 4.75
N ALA A 190 -0.95 4.66 5.03
CA ALA A 190 -0.46 4.34 6.36
C ALA A 190 1.00 4.79 6.51
N ARG A 191 1.27 5.75 7.40
CA ARG A 191 2.62 6.22 7.70
C ARG A 191 2.86 6.35 9.20
N VAL A 192 4.11 6.30 9.60
CA VAL A 192 4.52 6.47 11.00
C VAL A 192 5.24 7.80 11.12
N GLU A 193 4.70 8.69 11.94
CA GLU A 193 5.24 10.03 12.14
C GLU A 193 5.01 10.51 13.58
N GLY A 194 6.00 11.18 14.18
CA GLY A 194 5.89 11.80 15.50
C GLY A 194 5.46 10.86 16.64
N GLY A 195 5.73 9.55 16.54
CA GLY A 195 5.29 8.55 17.51
C GLY A 195 3.85 8.05 17.32
N TRP A 196 3.26 8.30 16.16
CA TRP A 196 1.92 7.86 15.78
C TRP A 196 1.94 7.04 14.50
N LEU A 197 1.04 6.08 14.40
CA LEU A 197 0.60 5.49 13.14
C LEU A 197 -0.56 6.35 12.63
N LEU A 198 -0.36 6.97 11.48
CA LEU A 198 -1.36 7.77 10.77
C LEU A 198 -1.98 6.88 9.69
N LEU A 199 -3.28 6.70 9.76
CA LEU A 199 -4.07 5.97 8.76
C LEU A 199 -5.01 6.97 8.08
N GLY A 200 -4.79 7.21 6.79
CA GLY A 200 -5.57 8.15 5.98
C GLY A 200 -6.35 7.44 4.87
N ARG A 201 -7.45 8.02 4.44
CA ARG A 201 -8.20 7.54 3.28
C ARG A 201 -7.56 8.00 1.98
N ILE A 202 -7.68 7.15 0.94
CA ILE A 202 -7.41 7.54 -0.44
C ILE A 202 -8.65 7.18 -1.24
N ASP A 203 -9.25 8.20 -1.84
CA ASP A 203 -10.45 8.05 -2.66
C ASP A 203 -10.11 8.46 -4.11
N ILE A 204 -10.23 7.53 -5.05
CA ILE A 204 -9.99 7.73 -6.48
C ILE A 204 -11.34 7.65 -7.18
N GLY A 205 -11.74 8.71 -7.86
CA GLY A 205 -13.03 8.84 -8.53
C GLY A 205 -13.19 7.95 -9.77
N ALA A 206 -14.39 7.92 -10.31
CA ALA A 206 -14.70 7.17 -11.52
C ALA A 206 -13.98 7.75 -12.74
N ASN A 207 -13.48 6.89 -13.62
CA ASN A 207 -12.73 7.28 -14.83
C ASN A 207 -11.50 8.16 -14.54
N ALA A 208 -11.04 8.22 -13.30
CA ALA A 208 -9.80 8.92 -12.97
C ALA A 208 -8.59 8.16 -13.54
N CYS A 209 -7.60 8.92 -14.01
CA CYS A 209 -6.37 8.37 -14.57
C CYS A 209 -5.17 8.79 -13.73
N ILE A 210 -4.41 7.82 -13.24
CA ILE A 210 -3.21 8.04 -12.44
C ILE A 210 -2.02 7.48 -13.22
N GLY A 211 -1.06 8.33 -13.50
CA GLY A 211 0.18 7.98 -14.18
C GLY A 211 1.08 7.05 -13.36
N SER A 212 2.21 6.65 -13.96
CA SER A 212 3.18 5.79 -13.28
C SER A 212 4.07 6.60 -12.32
N TYR A 213 4.59 5.92 -11.27
CA TYR A 213 5.47 6.52 -10.25
C TYR A 213 4.82 7.67 -9.47
N VAL A 214 3.51 7.62 -9.29
CA VAL A 214 2.74 8.58 -8.50
C VAL A 214 2.75 8.16 -7.04
N VAL A 215 2.78 9.16 -6.15
CA VAL A 215 2.60 9.00 -4.70
C VAL A 215 1.32 9.70 -4.27
N LEU A 216 0.43 8.98 -3.60
CA LEU A 216 -0.74 9.54 -2.95
C LEU A 216 -0.59 9.36 -1.45
N GLU A 217 -0.53 10.45 -0.70
CA GLU A 217 -0.53 10.39 0.75
C GLU A 217 -1.95 10.17 1.31
N GLY A 218 -2.05 9.83 2.57
CA GLY A 218 -3.33 9.65 3.24
C GLY A 218 -4.21 10.89 3.18
N ASN A 219 -5.54 10.69 3.25
CA ASN A 219 -6.57 11.73 3.16
C ASN A 219 -6.58 12.50 1.83
N THR A 220 -6.08 11.89 0.76
CA THR A 220 -6.14 12.46 -0.60
C THR A 220 -7.36 11.97 -1.35
N ARG A 221 -7.85 12.81 -2.26
CA ARG A 221 -8.98 12.51 -3.11
C ARG A 221 -8.73 13.00 -4.52
N LEU A 222 -8.99 12.15 -5.49
CA LEU A 222 -9.14 12.50 -6.89
C LEU A 222 -10.62 12.37 -7.24
N ASP A 223 -11.23 13.44 -7.73
CA ASP A 223 -12.62 13.39 -8.19
C ASP A 223 -12.72 12.71 -9.57
N ASP A 224 -13.95 12.52 -10.06
CA ASP A 224 -14.20 11.80 -11.29
C ASP A 224 -13.52 12.47 -12.50
N TRP A 225 -12.97 11.66 -13.41
CA TRP A 225 -12.24 12.15 -14.58
C TRP A 225 -11.00 13.00 -14.27
N ALA A 226 -10.49 12.98 -13.05
CA ALA A 226 -9.24 13.64 -12.72
C ALA A 226 -8.07 12.90 -13.38
N HIS A 227 -7.11 13.63 -13.91
CA HIS A 227 -5.89 13.08 -14.49
C HIS A 227 -4.67 13.56 -13.70
N LEU A 228 -4.00 12.65 -13.04
CA LEU A 228 -2.74 12.91 -12.33
C LEU A 228 -1.60 12.32 -13.15
N GLU A 229 -0.73 13.19 -13.66
CA GLU A 229 0.39 12.77 -14.49
C GLU A 229 1.44 11.95 -13.72
N GLY A 230 2.25 11.21 -14.45
CA GLY A 230 3.32 10.39 -13.88
C GLY A 230 4.33 11.21 -13.08
N GLN A 231 4.99 10.58 -12.10
CA GLN A 231 6.00 11.20 -11.23
C GLN A 231 5.46 12.38 -10.40
N SER A 232 4.15 12.36 -10.11
CA SER A 232 3.47 13.40 -9.32
C SER A 232 3.19 12.91 -7.90
N ALA A 233 3.01 13.84 -6.97
CA ALA A 233 2.65 13.51 -5.61
C ALA A 233 1.50 14.39 -5.11
N LEU A 234 0.42 13.77 -4.61
CA LEU A 234 -0.61 14.45 -3.82
C LEU A 234 -0.27 14.29 -2.34
N THR A 235 -0.13 15.43 -1.66
CA THR A 235 0.18 15.48 -0.23
C THR A 235 -1.07 15.36 0.63
N ASP A 236 -0.87 15.06 1.90
CA ASP A 236 -1.93 14.82 2.89
C ASP A 236 -3.04 15.89 2.85
N GLY A 237 -4.27 15.45 2.67
CA GLY A 237 -5.45 16.31 2.63
C GLY A 237 -5.74 16.98 1.28
N GLN A 238 -4.89 16.82 0.26
CA GLN A 238 -5.17 17.40 -1.06
C GLN A 238 -6.34 16.70 -1.77
N THR A 239 -7.12 17.52 -2.47
CA THR A 239 -8.20 17.05 -3.35
C THR A 239 -7.95 17.59 -4.75
N GLN A 240 -7.87 16.71 -5.72
CA GLN A 240 -7.84 17.07 -7.14
C GLN A 240 -9.26 17.13 -7.68
N PRO A 241 -9.73 18.30 -8.18
CA PRO A 241 -11.07 18.44 -8.74
C PRO A 241 -11.29 17.58 -9.99
N ALA A 242 -12.55 17.28 -10.25
CA ALA A 242 -12.97 16.55 -11.44
C ALA A 242 -12.50 17.23 -12.74
N ARG A 243 -12.15 16.41 -13.73
CA ARG A 243 -11.78 16.87 -15.09
C ARG A 243 -10.59 17.84 -15.13
N THR A 244 -9.69 17.74 -14.17
CA THR A 244 -8.45 18.53 -14.15
C THR A 244 -7.23 17.66 -14.35
N VAL A 245 -6.19 18.24 -14.95
CA VAL A 245 -4.87 17.64 -15.10
C VAL A 245 -3.92 18.27 -14.10
N TRP A 246 -3.30 17.44 -13.28
CA TRP A 246 -2.31 17.87 -12.28
C TRP A 246 -0.98 17.17 -12.50
N THR A 247 0.10 17.86 -12.19
CA THR A 247 1.47 17.33 -12.28
C THR A 247 2.39 17.92 -11.24
N GLY A 248 3.49 17.26 -10.95
CA GLY A 248 4.53 17.70 -10.05
C GLY A 248 4.48 17.12 -8.64
N SER A 249 5.45 17.50 -7.80
CA SER A 249 5.56 17.06 -6.40
C SER A 249 5.97 18.25 -5.52
N PRO A 250 5.01 18.85 -4.75
CA PRO A 250 3.57 18.53 -4.72
C PRO A 250 2.86 18.83 -6.05
N ALA A 251 1.82 18.05 -6.34
CA ALA A 251 1.07 18.20 -7.57
C ALA A 251 0.27 19.51 -7.61
N GLN A 252 0.28 20.14 -8.77
CA GLN A 252 -0.42 21.41 -9.01
C GLN A 252 -1.24 21.32 -10.29
N HIS A 253 -2.27 22.14 -10.37
CA HIS A 253 -3.14 22.24 -11.53
C HIS A 253 -2.38 22.74 -12.77
N VAL A 254 -2.53 22.05 -13.88
CA VAL A 254 -1.95 22.44 -15.17
C VAL A 254 -3.03 22.90 -16.13
N SER A 255 -4.08 22.10 -16.30
CA SER A 255 -5.19 22.38 -17.22
C SER A 255 -6.45 21.68 -16.76
N ALA A 256 -7.60 22.11 -17.34
CA ALA A 256 -8.85 21.38 -17.26
C ALA A 256 -9.18 20.78 -18.62
N PHE A 257 -9.93 19.68 -18.66
CA PHE A 257 -10.48 19.17 -19.91
C PHE A 257 -11.63 20.06 -20.35
N ASP A 258 -11.52 20.68 -21.53
CA ASP A 258 -12.66 21.33 -22.15
C ASP A 258 -13.70 20.28 -22.55
N GLU A 259 -14.97 20.61 -22.35
CA GLU A 259 -16.11 19.80 -22.83
C GLU A 259 -16.14 19.94 -24.36
N THR A 260 -15.55 19.00 -25.10
CA THR A 260 -15.81 18.83 -26.55
C THR A 260 -16.80 17.72 -26.76
#